data_b7ebcb304b5498deaa5b8d6ec6c36bde
#
_entry.id   b7ebcb304b5498deaa5b8d6ec6c36bde
#
_cell.length_a   1.000
_cell.length_b   1.000
_cell.length_c   1.000
_cell.angle_alpha   90.00
_cell.angle_beta   90.00
_cell.angle_gamma   90.00
#
_symmetry.space_group_name_H-M   'P 1'
#
loop_
_entity.id
_entity.type
_entity.pdbx_description
1 polymer ?
#
loop_
_entity_poly.entity_id
_entity_poly.type
_entity_poly.pdbx_seq_one_letter_code
_entity_poly.pdbx_strand_id
1 'polypeptide(L)'
;MGVALKKTAVDVGIVTNNPEEMLNFYRDLLGFRFEGTLETPGRVMYRLWCGDSLIKILHHEEGLDEVAAPGGIKGATGYRYWTISVSNLDEITQECADAGYSIPVPATEIRPGVRISMVEDPDGNWVEFIER
;
A
#
# COMPACT_ATOMS: atom_id res chain seq x y z
N MET A 1 24.40 18.89 3.54
CA MET A 1 23.42 18.84 4.65
C MET A 1 22.16 18.13 4.17
N GLY A 2 21.41 17.57 5.05
CA GLY A 2 20.22 16.81 4.76
C GLY A 2 19.99 15.80 5.86
N VAL A 3 19.08 14.83 5.66
CA VAL A 3 18.84 13.82 6.67
C VAL A 3 20.00 12.85 6.78
N ALA A 4 20.32 12.44 8.00
CA ALA A 4 21.30 11.37 8.26
C ALA A 4 20.50 10.11 8.56
N LEU A 5 20.38 9.24 7.58
CA LEU A 5 19.53 8.06 7.68
C LEU A 5 20.07 7.05 8.68
N LYS A 6 19.17 6.47 9.48
CA LYS A 6 19.49 5.33 10.35
C LYS A 6 19.16 4.00 9.68
N LYS A 7 18.27 3.99 8.71
CA LYS A 7 17.99 2.82 7.89
C LYS A 7 17.73 3.26 6.46
N THR A 8 17.97 2.39 5.51
CA THR A 8 17.82 2.69 4.07
C THR A 8 16.43 2.35 3.57
N ALA A 9 15.42 2.89 4.26
CA ALA A 9 14.02 2.66 3.91
C ALA A 9 13.19 3.83 4.44
N VAL A 10 11.99 4.01 3.87
CA VAL A 10 11.00 4.94 4.41
C VAL A 10 9.81 4.13 4.91
N ASP A 11 9.11 4.67 5.89
CA ASP A 11 7.90 4.06 6.41
C ASP A 11 6.69 4.78 5.82
N VAL A 12 5.55 4.10 5.73
CA VAL A 12 4.33 4.64 5.15
C VAL A 12 3.21 4.55 6.19
N GLY A 13 2.50 5.67 6.38
CA GLY A 13 1.31 5.70 7.22
C GLY A 13 0.06 5.81 6.38
N ILE A 14 -0.90 4.91 6.58
CA ILE A 14 -2.18 4.92 5.88
C ILE A 14 -3.28 4.97 6.94
N VAL A 15 -4.11 6.01 6.89
CA VAL A 15 -5.24 6.16 7.79
C VAL A 15 -6.47 5.61 7.11
N THR A 16 -7.23 4.76 7.81
CA THR A 16 -8.36 4.06 7.21
C THR A 16 -9.54 3.96 8.16
N ASN A 17 -10.74 3.97 7.58
CA ASN A 17 -11.96 3.59 8.30
C ASN A 17 -12.25 2.08 8.19
N ASN A 18 -11.45 1.35 7.39
CA ASN A 18 -11.68 -0.06 7.08
C ASN A 18 -10.45 -0.93 7.41
N PRO A 19 -10.07 -1.02 8.71
CA PRO A 19 -8.82 -1.68 9.07
C PRO A 19 -8.79 -3.16 8.71
N GLU A 20 -9.90 -3.87 8.83
CA GLU A 20 -9.92 -5.30 8.56
C GLU A 20 -9.70 -5.60 7.08
N GLU A 21 -10.37 -4.87 6.19
CA GLU A 21 -10.19 -5.01 4.75
C GLU A 21 -8.77 -4.63 4.34
N MET A 22 -8.19 -3.59 4.95
CA MET A 22 -6.82 -3.17 4.68
C MET A 22 -5.82 -4.24 5.12
N LEU A 23 -6.05 -4.90 6.24
CA LEU A 23 -5.22 -6.02 6.68
C LEU A 23 -5.36 -7.22 5.74
N ASN A 24 -6.56 -7.50 5.27
CA ASN A 24 -6.76 -8.57 4.29
C ASN A 24 -5.94 -8.32 3.03
N PHE A 25 -5.83 -7.08 2.61
CA PHE A 25 -5.04 -6.71 1.43
C PHE A 25 -3.53 -6.77 1.72
N TYR A 26 -3.06 -5.99 2.67
CA TYR A 26 -1.61 -5.81 2.89
C TYR A 26 -0.96 -6.98 3.63
N ARG A 27 -1.62 -7.50 4.65
CA ARG A 27 -1.09 -8.62 5.42
C ARG A 27 -1.31 -9.95 4.72
N ASP A 28 -2.56 -10.22 4.31
CA ASP A 28 -2.94 -11.55 3.86
C ASP A 28 -2.64 -11.77 2.38
N LEU A 29 -3.01 -10.83 1.52
CA LEU A 29 -2.80 -10.97 0.07
C LEU A 29 -1.37 -10.61 -0.33
N LEU A 30 -0.87 -9.43 0.05
CA LEU A 30 0.49 -9.01 -0.29
C LEU A 30 1.55 -9.69 0.57
N GLY A 31 1.16 -10.25 1.71
CA GLY A 31 2.07 -11.03 2.55
C GLY A 31 3.02 -10.21 3.41
N PHE A 32 2.69 -8.98 3.74
CA PHE A 32 3.52 -8.18 4.64
C PHE A 32 3.54 -8.83 6.03
N ARG A 33 4.70 -8.77 6.68
CA ARG A 33 4.88 -9.40 7.98
C ARG A 33 4.20 -8.59 9.08
N PHE A 34 3.18 -9.15 9.71
CA PHE A 34 2.47 -8.49 10.80
C PHE A 34 3.30 -8.53 12.08
N GLU A 35 3.62 -7.34 12.63
CA GLU A 35 4.34 -7.25 13.89
C GLU A 35 3.39 -7.26 15.09
N GLY A 36 2.28 -6.56 14.98
CA GLY A 36 1.32 -6.42 16.07
C GLY A 36 0.61 -5.08 16.01
N THR A 37 -0.06 -4.74 17.10
CA THR A 37 -0.83 -3.50 17.22
C THR A 37 -0.28 -2.61 18.32
N LEU A 38 -0.46 -1.31 18.16
CA LEU A 38 -0.27 -0.33 19.22
C LEU A 38 -1.61 0.36 19.45
N GLU A 39 -2.15 0.26 20.65
CA GLU A 39 -3.40 0.89 21.00
C GLU A 39 -3.14 2.11 21.86
N THR A 40 -3.73 3.24 21.49
CA THR A 40 -3.77 4.46 22.27
C THR A 40 -5.23 4.89 22.41
N PRO A 41 -5.58 5.77 23.35
CA PRO A 41 -6.98 6.18 23.48
C PRO A 41 -7.56 6.68 22.15
N GLY A 42 -8.61 6.02 21.66
CA GLY A 42 -9.34 6.41 20.47
C GLY A 42 -8.75 5.95 19.14
N ARG A 43 -7.62 5.23 19.13
CA ARG A 43 -7.07 4.76 17.85
C ARG A 43 -6.19 3.52 18.01
N VAL A 44 -6.04 2.79 16.90
CA VAL A 44 -5.22 1.59 16.81
C VAL A 44 -4.29 1.73 15.62
N MET A 45 -3.03 1.37 15.80
CA MET A 45 -2.06 1.26 14.71
C MET A 45 -1.72 -0.22 14.52
N TYR A 46 -1.89 -0.69 13.29
CA TYR A 46 -1.47 -2.03 12.88
C TYR A 46 -0.13 -1.89 12.16
N ARG A 47 0.85 -2.67 12.59
CA ARG A 47 2.24 -2.55 12.14
C ARG A 47 2.60 -3.73 11.24
N LEU A 48 2.88 -3.43 9.98
CA LEU A 48 3.22 -4.43 8.96
C LEU A 48 4.58 -4.09 8.34
N TRP A 49 5.38 -5.10 8.06
CA TRP A 49 6.69 -4.89 7.46
C TRP A 49 6.71 -5.35 6.00
N CYS A 50 7.08 -4.43 5.12
CA CYS A 50 7.41 -4.69 3.73
C CYS A 50 8.92 -4.56 3.62
N GLY A 51 9.64 -5.68 3.81
CA GLY A 51 11.10 -5.61 3.95
C GLY A 51 11.47 -4.74 5.15
N ASP A 52 12.29 -3.72 4.92
CA ASP A 52 12.72 -2.78 5.94
C ASP A 52 11.81 -1.57 6.10
N SER A 53 10.74 -1.49 5.32
CA SER A 53 9.76 -0.40 5.42
C SER A 53 8.60 -0.81 6.30
N LEU A 54 8.27 0.02 7.29
CA LEU A 54 7.14 -0.20 8.17
C LEU A 54 5.91 0.46 7.54
N ILE A 55 4.87 -0.34 7.35
CA ILE A 55 3.57 0.13 6.88
C ILE A 55 2.67 0.21 8.09
N LYS A 56 2.26 1.43 8.43
CA LYS A 56 1.44 1.70 9.61
C LYS A 56 0.00 1.95 9.16
N ILE A 57 -0.89 1.02 9.50
CA ILE A 57 -2.32 1.16 9.20
C ILE A 57 -2.96 1.74 10.45
N LEU A 58 -3.46 2.97 10.35
CA LEU A 58 -4.04 3.70 11.48
C LEU A 58 -5.56 3.75 11.36
N HIS A 59 -6.23 3.42 12.44
CA HIS A 59 -7.69 3.48 12.51
C HIS A 59 -8.13 4.28 13.72
N HIS A 60 -8.95 5.31 13.50
CA HIS A 60 -9.62 6.06 14.56
C HIS A 60 -10.95 5.39 14.87
N GLU A 61 -11.20 5.07 16.13
CA GLU A 61 -12.42 4.35 16.53
C GLU A 61 -13.71 5.04 16.10
N GLU A 62 -13.73 6.37 16.14
CA GLU A 62 -14.89 7.15 15.72
C GLU A 62 -15.01 7.26 14.20
N GLY A 63 -13.99 6.84 13.46
CA GLY A 63 -13.91 7.04 12.03
C GLY A 63 -13.61 8.49 11.67
N LEU A 64 -13.35 8.73 10.39
CA LEU A 64 -13.11 10.06 9.85
C LEU A 64 -14.11 10.33 8.73
N ASP A 65 -14.69 11.53 8.72
CA ASP A 65 -15.66 11.92 7.69
C ASP A 65 -14.97 12.18 6.35
N GLU A 66 -13.77 12.75 6.39
CA GLU A 66 -13.02 13.05 5.18
C GLU A 66 -12.20 11.84 4.76
N VAL A 67 -12.40 11.42 3.52
CA VAL A 67 -11.68 10.28 2.95
C VAL A 67 -10.81 10.73 1.79
N ALA A 68 -9.80 9.90 1.45
CA ALA A 68 -8.90 10.22 0.36
C ALA A 68 -9.64 10.33 -0.97
N ALA A 69 -9.26 11.31 -1.78
CA ALA A 69 -9.85 11.47 -3.10
C ALA A 69 -9.56 10.23 -3.95
N PRO A 70 -10.56 9.66 -4.63
CA PRO A 70 -10.36 8.49 -5.49
C PRO A 70 -9.67 8.84 -6.80
N GLY A 71 -9.38 7.85 -7.61
CA GLY A 71 -8.90 8.04 -8.98
C GLY A 71 -7.39 8.00 -9.16
N GLY A 72 -6.64 7.67 -8.11
CA GLY A 72 -5.20 7.47 -8.20
C GLY A 72 -4.45 8.67 -8.77
N ILE A 73 -3.59 8.43 -9.75
CA ILE A 73 -2.67 9.44 -10.27
C ILE A 73 -3.37 10.71 -10.78
N LYS A 74 -4.53 10.55 -11.39
CA LYS A 74 -5.28 11.69 -11.95
C LYS A 74 -6.41 12.17 -11.07
N GLY A 75 -6.60 11.56 -9.91
CA GLY A 75 -7.73 11.88 -9.05
C GLY A 75 -7.57 13.17 -8.26
N ALA A 76 -6.35 13.47 -7.84
CA ALA A 76 -6.02 14.65 -7.06
C ALA A 76 -4.51 14.80 -6.97
N THR A 77 -4.05 15.93 -6.44
CA THR A 77 -2.63 16.12 -6.12
C THR A 77 -2.28 15.44 -4.79
N GLY A 78 -1.01 15.39 -4.47
CA GLY A 78 -0.51 14.82 -3.20
C GLY A 78 0.03 13.41 -3.37
N TYR A 79 0.06 12.66 -2.28
CA TYR A 79 0.51 11.28 -2.30
C TYR A 79 -0.54 10.41 -2.96
N ARG A 80 -0.25 9.89 -4.15
CA ARG A 80 -1.25 9.17 -4.93
C ARG A 80 -0.93 7.69 -5.12
N TYR A 81 0.34 7.30 -5.03
CA TYR A 81 0.75 5.90 -5.08
C TYR A 81 2.12 5.74 -4.44
N TRP A 82 2.46 4.51 -4.13
CA TRP A 82 3.79 4.13 -3.69
C TRP A 82 4.20 2.85 -4.40
N THR A 83 5.49 2.61 -4.47
CA THR A 83 6.06 1.57 -5.34
C THR A 83 6.77 0.51 -4.53
N ILE A 84 6.50 -0.74 -4.87
CA ILE A 84 7.18 -1.91 -4.30
C ILE A 84 7.90 -2.61 -5.44
N SER A 85 9.23 -2.80 -5.31
CA SER A 85 10.02 -3.57 -6.26
C SER A 85 9.85 -5.05 -5.95
N VAL A 86 9.44 -5.81 -6.96
CA VAL A 86 9.11 -7.23 -6.80
C VAL A 86 9.83 -8.08 -7.86
N SER A 87 9.92 -9.37 -7.64
CA SER A 87 10.46 -10.32 -8.61
C SER A 87 9.37 -11.20 -9.23
N ASN A 88 8.09 -10.95 -8.89
CA ASN A 88 6.95 -11.76 -9.33
C ASN A 88 5.77 -10.88 -9.74
N LEU A 89 6.04 -9.89 -10.58
CA LEU A 89 5.04 -8.89 -10.96
C LEU A 89 3.76 -9.51 -11.54
N ASP A 90 3.89 -10.42 -12.51
CA ASP A 90 2.71 -11.02 -13.13
C ASP A 90 1.90 -11.83 -12.12
N GLU A 91 2.59 -12.59 -11.28
CA GLU A 91 1.95 -13.44 -10.29
C GLU A 91 1.17 -12.62 -9.27
N ILE A 92 1.80 -11.60 -8.65
CA ILE A 92 1.13 -10.81 -7.62
C ILE A 92 -0.01 -9.97 -8.21
N THR A 93 0.17 -9.46 -9.42
CA THR A 93 -0.89 -8.72 -10.11
C THR A 93 -2.11 -9.60 -10.34
N GLN A 94 -1.88 -10.85 -10.80
CA GLN A 94 -2.96 -11.80 -11.02
C GLN A 94 -3.64 -12.21 -9.72
N GLU A 95 -2.89 -12.41 -8.65
CA GLU A 95 -3.47 -12.71 -7.34
C GLU A 95 -4.40 -11.61 -6.86
N CYS A 96 -4.00 -10.34 -7.05
CA CYS A 96 -4.84 -9.20 -6.72
C CYS A 96 -6.13 -9.20 -7.56
N ALA A 97 -6.01 -9.45 -8.87
CA ALA A 97 -7.17 -9.51 -9.76
C ALA A 97 -8.11 -10.65 -9.36
N ASP A 98 -7.57 -11.82 -9.07
CA ASP A 98 -8.36 -13.00 -8.68
C ASP A 98 -9.09 -12.77 -7.35
N ALA A 99 -8.51 -11.97 -6.46
CA ALA A 99 -9.13 -11.62 -5.19
C ALA A 99 -10.18 -10.52 -5.33
N GLY A 100 -10.38 -9.99 -6.54
CA GLY A 100 -11.42 -9.00 -6.82
C GLY A 100 -10.98 -7.54 -6.72
N TYR A 101 -9.71 -7.27 -6.59
CA TYR A 101 -9.21 -5.90 -6.52
C TYR A 101 -9.07 -5.30 -7.91
N SER A 102 -9.27 -3.99 -8.02
CA SER A 102 -9.12 -3.26 -9.27
C SER A 102 -7.66 -3.18 -9.67
N ILE A 103 -7.39 -3.31 -10.96
CA ILE A 103 -6.05 -3.20 -11.54
C ILE A 103 -6.06 -2.03 -12.54
N PRO A 104 -5.95 -0.79 -12.06
CA PRO A 104 -6.03 0.37 -12.95
C PRO A 104 -4.95 0.39 -14.03
N VAL A 105 -3.78 -0.20 -13.77
CA VAL A 105 -2.73 -0.36 -14.78
C VAL A 105 -2.33 -1.84 -14.82
N PRO A 106 -2.76 -2.58 -15.85
CA PRO A 106 -2.35 -3.97 -16.03
C PRO A 106 -0.83 -4.10 -16.22
N ALA A 107 -0.29 -5.28 -15.91
CA ALA A 107 1.13 -5.55 -16.09
C ALA A 107 1.56 -5.18 -17.50
N THR A 108 2.54 -4.27 -17.62
CA THR A 108 2.98 -3.76 -18.91
C THR A 108 4.44 -3.32 -18.84
N GLU A 109 5.13 -3.41 -19.99
CA GLU A 109 6.48 -2.89 -20.10
C GLU A 109 6.42 -1.41 -20.47
N ILE A 110 7.00 -0.55 -19.60
CA ILE A 110 6.97 0.90 -19.81
C ILE A 110 8.23 1.42 -20.51
N ARG A 111 9.30 0.65 -20.47
CA ARG A 111 10.55 0.86 -21.22
C ARG A 111 11.32 -0.45 -21.17
N PRO A 112 12.35 -0.65 -22.01
CA PRO A 112 13.07 -1.93 -22.10
C PRO A 112 13.54 -2.43 -20.73
N GLY A 113 13.08 -3.63 -20.35
CA GLY A 113 13.46 -4.30 -19.12
C GLY A 113 12.77 -3.79 -17.85
N VAL A 114 11.80 -2.87 -17.98
CA VAL A 114 11.07 -2.34 -16.81
C VAL A 114 9.59 -2.55 -17.00
N ARG A 115 9.01 -3.35 -16.12
CA ARG A 115 7.57 -3.66 -16.14
C ARG A 115 6.90 -3.16 -14.87
N ILE A 116 5.71 -2.67 -15.01
CA ILE A 116 4.91 -2.21 -13.88
C ILE A 116 3.50 -2.78 -13.93
N SER A 117 2.82 -2.71 -12.80
CA SER A 117 1.37 -2.78 -12.69
C SER A 117 0.95 -1.87 -11.55
N MET A 118 -0.30 -1.48 -11.52
CA MET A 118 -0.86 -0.78 -10.37
C MET A 118 -2.13 -1.47 -9.94
N VAL A 119 -2.26 -1.64 -8.62
CA VAL A 119 -3.44 -2.25 -8.01
C VAL A 119 -4.03 -1.26 -7.03
N GLU A 120 -5.34 -1.38 -6.81
CA GLU A 120 -6.06 -0.50 -5.89
C GLU A 120 -6.35 -1.25 -4.61
N ASP A 121 -5.99 -0.65 -3.47
CA ASP A 121 -6.31 -1.26 -2.18
C ASP A 121 -7.80 -1.05 -1.83
N PRO A 122 -8.31 -1.61 -0.71
CA PRO A 122 -9.73 -1.48 -0.38
C PRO A 122 -10.23 -0.04 -0.21
N ASP A 123 -9.35 0.89 0.09
CA ASP A 123 -9.73 2.31 0.26
C ASP A 123 -9.51 3.13 -1.01
N GLY A 124 -9.08 2.51 -2.11
CA GLY A 124 -8.84 3.19 -3.37
C GLY A 124 -7.44 3.77 -3.50
N ASN A 125 -6.52 3.48 -2.57
CA ASN A 125 -5.12 3.87 -2.73
C ASN A 125 -4.44 2.98 -3.75
N TRP A 126 -3.55 3.57 -4.57
CA TRP A 126 -2.84 2.81 -5.59
C TRP A 126 -1.48 2.36 -5.10
N VAL A 127 -1.17 1.11 -5.40
CA VAL A 127 0.14 0.50 -5.14
C VAL A 127 0.71 0.11 -6.48
N GLU A 128 1.90 0.61 -6.79
CA GLU A 128 2.63 0.21 -7.99
C GLU A 128 3.56 -0.94 -7.65
N PHE A 129 3.50 -2.01 -8.45
CA PHE A 129 4.55 -3.02 -8.46
C PHE A 129 5.48 -2.74 -9.62
N ILE A 130 6.79 -2.84 -9.40
CA ILE A 130 7.78 -2.67 -10.45
C ILE A 130 8.75 -3.84 -10.43
N GLU A 131 9.06 -4.33 -11.61
CA GLU A 131 10.03 -5.41 -11.80
C GLU A 131 11.02 -5.02 -12.88
N ARG A 132 12.33 -5.13 -12.53
CA ARG A 132 13.43 -4.81 -13.43
C ARG A 132 14.68 -5.61 -13.11
#